data_aaa5a7bc27cbedadadaa50771580ac2f
#
_entry.id   aaa5a7bc27cbedadadaa50771580ac2f
#
_cell.length_a   1.000
_cell.length_b   1.000
_cell.length_c   1.000
_cell.angle_alpha   90.00
_cell.angle_beta   90.00
_cell.angle_gamma   90.00
#
_symmetry.space_group_name_H-M   'P 1'
#
loop_
_entity.id
_entity.type
_entity.pdbx_description
1 polymer ?
#
loop_
_entity_poly.entity_id
_entity_poly.type
_entity_poly.pdbx_seq_one_letter_code
_entity_poly.pdbx_strand_id
1 'polypeptide(L)'
;MTNEIRKINFKVIKSDGLCAGLCMQIIPSSIENNRNYLNSIVIGETAFSLIERFFFEGEDKWAHWRDVYLDSKKVEVIIGRLEAYRMYLDSKIVINENDDIQFIFNESKLNFIENFESYKNDAIEMMDQIVIFLKNILENKVDGITVIGV
;
A
#
# COMPACT_ATOMS: atom_id res chain seq x y z
N MET A 1 -18.44 -4.58 -27.92
CA MET A 1 -17.96 -5.11 -26.65
C MET A 1 -17.28 -4.03 -25.85
N THR A 2 -17.83 -3.69 -24.75
CA THR A 2 -17.26 -2.66 -23.88
C THR A 2 -16.08 -3.22 -23.12
N ASN A 3 -14.94 -2.58 -23.23
CA ASN A 3 -13.82 -2.88 -22.36
C ASN A 3 -14.17 -2.38 -20.96
N GLU A 4 -14.67 -3.28 -20.13
CA GLU A 4 -14.91 -2.93 -18.75
C GLU A 4 -13.57 -2.72 -18.04
N ILE A 5 -13.32 -1.49 -17.60
CA ILE A 5 -12.18 -1.19 -16.76
C ILE A 5 -12.42 -1.88 -15.42
N ARG A 6 -11.46 -2.73 -15.02
CA ARG A 6 -11.57 -3.44 -13.75
C ARG A 6 -11.64 -2.46 -12.59
N LYS A 7 -12.60 -2.69 -11.71
CA LYS A 7 -12.69 -1.93 -10.48
C LYS A 7 -11.43 -2.15 -9.63
N ILE A 8 -10.89 -1.06 -9.09
CA ILE A 8 -9.74 -1.15 -8.17
C ILE A 8 -10.26 -1.66 -6.82
N ASN A 9 -9.61 -2.70 -6.30
CA ASN A 9 -9.97 -3.27 -5.01
C ASN A 9 -8.99 -2.78 -3.93
N PHE A 10 -9.46 -1.90 -3.07
CA PHE A 10 -8.67 -1.32 -1.98
C PHE A 10 -8.73 -2.11 -0.67
N LYS A 11 -9.33 -3.28 -0.64
CA LYS A 11 -9.45 -4.06 0.59
C LYS A 11 -8.09 -4.51 1.11
N VAL A 12 -7.90 -4.38 2.42
CA VAL A 12 -6.77 -4.92 3.15
C VAL A 12 -7.25 -6.20 3.81
N ILE A 13 -6.61 -7.32 3.50
CA ILE A 13 -7.02 -8.64 3.96
C ILE A 13 -5.93 -9.22 4.86
N LYS A 14 -6.33 -9.72 6.03
CA LYS A 14 -5.40 -10.45 6.90
C LYS A 14 -5.09 -11.81 6.30
N SER A 15 -3.83 -12.22 6.40
CA SER A 15 -3.39 -13.51 5.88
C SER A 15 -2.46 -14.20 6.88
N ASP A 16 -2.54 -15.54 6.91
CA ASP A 16 -1.70 -16.38 7.75
C ASP A 16 -0.61 -17.10 6.94
N GLY A 17 -0.58 -16.89 5.65
CA GLY A 17 0.37 -17.55 4.76
C GLY A 17 0.72 -16.68 3.57
N LEU A 18 1.59 -17.19 2.71
CA LEU A 18 2.01 -16.46 1.53
C LEU A 18 0.83 -16.27 0.56
N CYS A 19 0.64 -15.03 0.13
CA CYS A 19 -0.35 -14.73 -0.89
C CYS A 19 0.09 -15.24 -2.25
N ALA A 20 -0.83 -15.91 -2.94
CA ALA A 20 -0.63 -16.29 -4.33
C ALA A 20 -1.45 -15.35 -5.22
N GLY A 21 -0.85 -14.84 -6.31
CA GLY A 21 -1.54 -13.99 -7.27
C GLY A 21 -0.99 -12.58 -7.35
N LEU A 22 -1.78 -11.67 -7.91
CA LEU A 22 -1.39 -10.28 -8.13
C LEU A 22 -1.66 -9.43 -6.89
N CYS A 23 -0.86 -9.65 -5.87
CA CYS A 23 -1.01 -8.96 -4.59
C CYS A 23 0.33 -8.61 -3.98
N MET A 24 0.31 -7.57 -3.16
CA MET A 24 1.43 -7.19 -2.32
C MET A 24 1.13 -7.65 -0.90
N GLN A 25 2.14 -8.14 -0.21
CA GLN A 25 1.97 -8.63 1.16
C GLN A 25 2.95 -7.93 2.09
N ILE A 26 2.46 -7.47 3.24
CA ILE A 26 3.29 -6.83 4.26
C ILE A 26 3.35 -7.77 5.46
N ILE A 27 4.56 -8.21 5.80
CA ILE A 27 4.79 -9.26 6.79
C ILE A 27 5.60 -8.69 7.94
N PRO A 28 5.14 -8.87 9.20
CA PRO A 28 5.98 -8.54 10.34
C PRO A 28 7.28 -9.34 10.29
N SER A 29 8.42 -8.70 10.51
CA SER A 29 9.72 -9.35 10.39
C SER A 29 10.65 -8.87 11.51
N SER A 30 11.29 -9.82 12.22
CA SER A 30 12.24 -9.48 13.27
C SER A 30 13.60 -9.09 12.72
N ILE A 31 13.98 -9.72 11.62
CA ILE A 31 15.17 -9.38 10.82
C ILE A 31 14.86 -9.69 9.36
N GLU A 32 15.71 -9.27 8.45
CA GLU A 32 15.49 -9.36 7.01
C GLU A 32 14.97 -10.72 6.52
N ASN A 33 15.43 -11.81 7.10
CA ASN A 33 15.06 -13.16 6.67
C ASN A 33 14.12 -13.89 7.63
N ASN A 34 13.73 -13.26 8.74
CA ASN A 34 12.88 -13.90 9.76
C ASN A 34 11.46 -13.33 9.66
N ARG A 35 10.68 -13.92 8.76
CA ARG A 35 9.34 -13.46 8.41
C ARG A 35 8.27 -14.20 9.21
N ASN A 36 7.37 -13.44 9.82
CA ASN A 36 6.22 -13.98 10.49
C ASN A 36 4.98 -13.81 9.60
N TYR A 37 4.63 -14.86 8.83
CA TYR A 37 3.47 -14.81 7.95
C TYR A 37 2.14 -14.70 8.70
N LEU A 38 2.10 -15.14 9.97
CA LEU A 38 0.94 -14.88 10.81
C LEU A 38 0.79 -13.38 11.01
N ASN A 39 -0.45 -12.90 10.96
CA ASN A 39 -0.76 -11.49 11.13
C ASN A 39 -0.18 -10.59 10.02
N SER A 40 0.08 -11.15 8.85
CA SER A 40 0.41 -10.34 7.69
C SER A 40 -0.86 -9.76 7.05
N ILE A 41 -0.68 -8.74 6.20
CA ILE A 41 -1.77 -8.17 5.42
C ILE A 41 -1.45 -8.26 3.94
N VAL A 42 -2.52 -8.39 3.14
CA VAL A 42 -2.44 -8.51 1.69
C VAL A 42 -3.30 -7.44 1.05
N ILE A 43 -2.75 -6.77 0.06
CA ILE A 43 -3.44 -5.72 -0.71
C ILE A 43 -3.26 -6.02 -2.20
N GLY A 44 -4.28 -5.80 -3.01
CA GLY A 44 -4.17 -5.96 -4.46
C GLY A 44 -3.05 -5.09 -5.05
N GLU A 45 -2.37 -5.60 -6.07
CA GLU A 45 -1.25 -4.90 -6.71
C GLU A 45 -1.60 -3.49 -7.14
N THR A 46 -2.72 -3.33 -7.83
CA THR A 46 -3.13 -2.03 -8.36
C THR A 46 -3.43 -1.03 -7.25
N ALA A 47 -4.20 -1.45 -6.23
CA ALA A 47 -4.54 -0.59 -5.10
C ALA A 47 -3.29 -0.15 -4.34
N PHE A 48 -2.39 -1.09 -4.06
CA PHE A 48 -1.15 -0.79 -3.36
C PHE A 48 -0.27 0.19 -4.15
N SER A 49 -0.31 0.14 -5.47
CA SER A 49 0.51 1.01 -6.30
C SER A 49 0.21 2.50 -6.12
N LEU A 50 -0.96 2.85 -5.61
CA LEU A 50 -1.28 4.24 -5.25
C LEU A 50 -0.35 4.77 -4.16
N ILE A 51 0.09 3.91 -3.25
CA ILE A 51 0.90 4.29 -2.08
C ILE A 51 2.27 3.63 -2.06
N GLU A 52 2.60 2.84 -3.05
CA GLU A 52 3.85 2.06 -3.09
C GLU A 52 5.09 2.92 -2.92
N ARG A 53 5.13 4.09 -3.54
CA ARG A 53 6.26 5.02 -3.45
C ARG A 53 6.59 5.45 -2.02
N PHE A 54 5.59 5.48 -1.14
CA PHE A 54 5.81 5.89 0.25
C PHE A 54 6.59 4.85 1.06
N PHE A 55 6.60 3.61 0.58
CA PHE A 55 7.37 2.53 1.19
C PHE A 55 8.82 2.53 0.73
N PHE A 56 9.09 2.99 -0.49
CA PHE A 56 10.36 2.76 -1.16
C PHE A 56 11.12 4.01 -1.54
N GLU A 57 10.60 5.19 -1.26
CA GLU A 57 11.28 6.43 -1.55
C GLU A 57 12.61 6.46 -0.80
N GLY A 58 13.69 6.62 -1.54
CA GLY A 58 15.04 6.55 -0.99
C GLY A 58 15.69 5.16 -1.03
N GLU A 59 14.99 4.14 -1.46
CA GLU A 59 15.54 2.80 -1.62
C GLU A 59 16.02 2.60 -3.06
N ASP A 60 17.34 2.59 -3.26
CA ASP A 60 17.94 2.49 -4.60
C ASP A 60 17.68 1.15 -5.30
N LYS A 61 17.29 0.13 -4.55
CA LYS A 61 17.14 -1.23 -5.06
C LYS A 61 15.71 -1.71 -5.11
N TRP A 62 14.73 -0.83 -4.90
CA TRP A 62 13.35 -1.24 -4.96
C TRP A 62 12.95 -1.64 -6.37
N ALA A 63 12.28 -2.75 -6.44
CA ALA A 63 11.54 -3.16 -7.62
C ALA A 63 10.20 -3.74 -7.18
N HIS A 64 9.16 -3.44 -7.93
CA HIS A 64 7.80 -3.88 -7.66
C HIS A 64 7.68 -5.40 -7.47
N TRP A 65 8.61 -6.15 -8.02
CA TRP A 65 8.63 -7.62 -8.00
C TRP A 65 9.58 -8.19 -6.95
N ARG A 66 10.13 -7.36 -6.08
CA ARG A 66 11.10 -7.79 -5.09
C ARG A 66 10.54 -7.84 -3.68
N ASP A 67 11.19 -8.66 -2.85
CA ASP A 67 10.97 -8.64 -1.42
C ASP A 67 11.94 -7.63 -0.82
N VAL A 68 11.41 -6.72 0.01
CA VAL A 68 12.21 -5.67 0.65
C VAL A 68 11.93 -5.65 2.14
N TYR A 69 12.99 -5.70 2.95
CA TYR A 69 12.91 -5.51 4.39
C TYR A 69 13.04 -4.04 4.74
N LEU A 70 12.15 -3.55 5.60
CA LEU A 70 12.16 -2.17 6.07
C LEU A 70 12.16 -2.19 7.61
N ASP A 71 13.17 -1.56 8.21
CA ASP A 71 13.32 -1.53 9.66
C ASP A 71 12.30 -0.59 10.33
N SER A 72 12.29 -0.57 11.66
CA SER A 72 11.32 0.21 12.43
C SER A 72 11.40 1.71 12.15
N LYS A 73 12.59 2.26 11.89
CA LYS A 73 12.74 3.68 11.57
C LYS A 73 12.07 4.01 10.24
N LYS A 74 12.22 3.14 9.25
CA LYS A 74 11.54 3.31 7.96
C LYS A 74 10.04 3.14 8.11
N VAL A 75 9.58 2.23 8.95
CA VAL A 75 8.16 2.06 9.25
C VAL A 75 7.57 3.35 9.83
N GLU A 76 8.26 4.01 10.76
CA GLU A 76 7.81 5.30 11.29
C GLU A 76 7.65 6.36 10.21
N VAL A 77 8.62 6.44 9.28
CA VAL A 77 8.55 7.39 8.17
C VAL A 77 7.38 7.08 7.24
N ILE A 78 7.16 5.81 6.96
CA ILE A 78 6.05 5.37 6.11
C ILE A 78 4.71 5.76 6.73
N ILE A 79 4.54 5.56 8.03
CA ILE A 79 3.30 5.97 8.74
C ILE A 79 3.04 7.45 8.51
N GLY A 80 4.06 8.29 8.72
CA GLY A 80 3.91 9.74 8.54
C GLY A 80 3.53 10.12 7.11
N ARG A 81 4.11 9.45 6.12
CA ARG A 81 3.80 9.70 4.70
C ARG A 81 2.38 9.27 4.35
N LEU A 82 1.94 8.11 4.86
CA LEU A 82 0.58 7.63 4.62
C LEU A 82 -0.45 8.56 5.27
N GLU A 83 -0.19 9.00 6.49
CA GLU A 83 -1.09 9.92 7.18
C GLU A 83 -1.20 11.26 6.44
N ALA A 84 -0.08 11.79 5.94
CA ALA A 84 -0.07 13.03 5.17
C ALA A 84 -0.83 12.86 3.85
N TYR A 85 -0.60 11.76 3.14
CA TYR A 85 -1.30 11.52 1.87
C TYR A 85 -2.79 11.27 2.07
N ARG A 86 -3.14 10.60 3.14
CA ARG A 86 -4.54 10.41 3.53
C ARG A 86 -5.26 11.76 3.72
N MET A 87 -4.60 12.70 4.39
CA MET A 87 -5.14 14.05 4.55
C MET A 87 -5.26 14.77 3.21
N TYR A 88 -4.26 14.62 2.35
CA TYR A 88 -4.28 15.19 1.01
C TYR A 88 -5.50 14.71 0.20
N LEU A 89 -5.72 13.40 0.15
CA LEU A 89 -6.88 12.85 -0.56
C LEU A 89 -8.19 13.27 0.06
N ASP A 90 -8.26 13.30 1.39
CA ASP A 90 -9.48 13.67 2.11
C ASP A 90 -9.88 15.12 1.82
N SER A 91 -8.91 16.00 1.59
CA SER A 91 -9.15 17.40 1.27
C SER A 91 -9.70 17.63 -0.14
N LYS A 92 -9.65 16.62 -1.00
CA LYS A 92 -10.06 16.75 -2.41
C LYS A 92 -11.51 16.29 -2.60
N ILE A 93 -12.25 17.04 -3.38
CA ILE A 93 -13.60 16.67 -3.84
C ILE A 93 -13.50 16.02 -5.21
N VAL A 94 -12.69 16.63 -6.09
CA VAL A 94 -12.35 16.11 -7.41
C VAL A 94 -10.85 16.15 -7.58
N ILE A 95 -10.32 15.28 -8.42
CA ILE A 95 -8.90 15.25 -8.76
C ILE A 95 -8.74 15.21 -10.27
N ASN A 96 -7.58 15.62 -10.75
CA ASN A 96 -7.24 15.58 -12.17
C ASN A 96 -5.81 15.07 -12.35
N GLU A 97 -5.35 15.02 -13.60
CA GLU A 97 -4.02 14.46 -13.91
C GLU A 97 -2.86 15.28 -13.34
N ASN A 98 -3.11 16.53 -12.94
CA ASN A 98 -2.08 17.38 -12.34
C ASN A 98 -1.98 17.18 -10.82
N ASP A 99 -2.93 16.50 -10.21
CA ASP A 99 -2.86 16.14 -8.80
C ASP A 99 -1.84 15.04 -8.57
N ASP A 100 -1.42 14.90 -7.31
CA ASP A 100 -0.40 13.95 -6.91
C ASP A 100 -0.96 12.53 -6.79
N ILE A 101 -1.23 11.90 -7.93
CA ILE A 101 -1.80 10.56 -8.05
C ILE A 101 -0.85 9.70 -8.88
N GLN A 102 -0.37 8.61 -8.30
CA GLN A 102 0.49 7.65 -9.00
C GLN A 102 -0.06 6.24 -8.89
N PHE A 103 -0.04 5.53 -10.01
CA PHE A 103 -0.39 4.11 -10.11
C PHE A 103 0.64 3.45 -11.02
N ILE A 104 0.84 2.15 -10.85
CA ILE A 104 1.73 1.39 -11.73
C ILE A 104 1.19 1.35 -13.18
N PHE A 105 -0.13 1.33 -13.34
CA PHE A 105 -0.77 1.32 -14.66
C PHE A 105 -1.50 2.63 -14.92
N ASN A 106 -1.25 3.22 -16.10
CA ASN A 106 -1.91 4.47 -16.47
C ASN A 106 -3.43 4.34 -16.54
N GLU A 107 -3.94 3.22 -17.00
CA GLU A 107 -5.39 2.97 -17.05
C GLU A 107 -6.02 3.03 -15.66
N SER A 108 -5.33 2.50 -14.66
CA SER A 108 -5.80 2.53 -13.27
C SER A 108 -5.81 3.96 -12.73
N LYS A 109 -4.79 4.74 -13.07
CA LYS A 109 -4.74 6.16 -12.69
C LYS A 109 -5.93 6.91 -13.27
N LEU A 110 -6.21 6.74 -14.56
CA LEU A 110 -7.34 7.41 -15.21
C LEU A 110 -8.67 6.97 -14.61
N ASN A 111 -8.84 5.68 -14.36
CA ASN A 111 -10.03 5.15 -13.71
C ASN A 111 -10.25 5.76 -12.32
N PHE A 112 -9.19 5.83 -11.52
CA PHE A 112 -9.24 6.42 -10.19
C PHE A 112 -9.64 7.89 -10.23
N ILE A 113 -9.05 8.65 -11.16
CA ILE A 113 -9.35 10.08 -11.34
C ILE A 113 -10.80 10.28 -11.75
N GLU A 114 -11.25 9.55 -12.77
CA GLU A 114 -12.61 9.69 -13.31
C GLU A 114 -13.68 9.29 -12.29
N ASN A 115 -13.38 8.34 -11.43
CA ASN A 115 -14.32 7.79 -10.46
C ASN A 115 -13.91 8.08 -9.01
N PHE A 116 -13.21 9.18 -8.79
CA PHE A 116 -12.69 9.53 -7.49
C PHE A 116 -13.75 9.57 -6.40
N GLU A 117 -14.93 10.09 -6.72
CA GLU A 117 -16.06 10.14 -5.78
C GLU A 117 -16.38 8.75 -5.22
N SER A 118 -16.34 7.73 -6.09
CA SER A 118 -16.62 6.35 -5.69
C SER A 118 -15.46 5.69 -4.95
N TYR A 119 -14.21 6.04 -5.30
CA TYR A 119 -13.01 5.37 -4.77
C TYR A 119 -12.43 6.03 -3.52
N LYS A 120 -12.72 7.30 -3.31
CA LYS A 120 -12.06 8.11 -2.26
C LYS A 120 -12.11 7.44 -0.89
N ASN A 121 -13.30 7.06 -0.44
CA ASN A 121 -13.45 6.48 0.90
C ASN A 121 -12.74 5.14 1.03
N ASP A 122 -12.78 4.31 0.00
CA ASP A 122 -12.10 3.02 0.01
C ASP A 122 -10.58 3.18 0.05
N ALA A 123 -10.03 4.14 -0.70
CA ALA A 123 -8.61 4.42 -0.69
C ALA A 123 -8.14 4.94 0.67
N ILE A 124 -8.92 5.83 1.29
CA ILE A 124 -8.63 6.36 2.63
C ILE A 124 -8.68 5.23 3.65
N GLU A 125 -9.69 4.37 3.59
CA GLU A 125 -9.80 3.22 4.51
C GLU A 125 -8.62 2.27 4.37
N MET A 126 -8.17 2.00 3.14
CA MET A 126 -6.96 1.20 2.91
C MET A 126 -5.76 1.79 3.65
N MET A 127 -5.53 3.09 3.51
CA MET A 127 -4.41 3.75 4.19
C MET A 127 -4.56 3.71 5.70
N ASP A 128 -5.77 3.94 6.22
CA ASP A 128 -6.01 3.88 7.67
C ASP A 128 -5.73 2.48 8.23
N GLN A 129 -6.15 1.43 7.53
CA GLN A 129 -5.89 0.06 7.97
C GLN A 129 -4.42 -0.32 7.93
N ILE A 130 -3.71 0.13 6.90
CA ILE A 130 -2.26 -0.09 6.80
C ILE A 130 -1.54 0.65 7.92
N VAL A 131 -1.92 1.88 8.21
CA VAL A 131 -1.33 2.67 9.31
C VAL A 131 -1.55 1.98 10.65
N ILE A 132 -2.76 1.46 10.91
CA ILE A 132 -3.05 0.72 12.14
C ILE A 132 -2.14 -0.51 12.24
N PHE A 133 -1.99 -1.24 11.15
CA PHE A 133 -1.11 -2.41 11.09
C PHE A 133 0.34 -2.02 11.40
N LEU A 134 0.85 -0.97 10.77
CA LEU A 134 2.23 -0.52 10.97
C LEU A 134 2.46 0.01 12.39
N LYS A 135 1.50 0.72 12.98
CA LYS A 135 1.59 1.16 14.37
C LYS A 135 1.65 -0.03 15.32
N ASN A 136 0.90 -1.09 15.07
CA ASN A 136 0.96 -2.32 15.87
C ASN A 136 2.34 -2.97 15.79
N ILE A 137 3.00 -2.93 14.63
CA ILE A 137 4.38 -3.41 14.48
C ILE A 137 5.31 -2.68 15.46
N LEU A 138 5.22 -1.36 15.50
CA LEU A 138 6.05 -0.54 16.40
C LEU A 138 5.71 -0.78 17.87
N GLU A 139 4.42 -0.84 18.23
CA GLU A 139 3.98 -1.07 19.60
C GLU A 139 4.43 -2.42 20.15
N ASN A 140 4.42 -3.44 19.31
CA ASN A 140 4.84 -4.80 19.70
C ASN A 140 6.35 -5.00 19.58
N LYS A 141 7.10 -3.93 19.31
CA LYS A 141 8.57 -3.94 19.21
C LYS A 141 9.11 -4.97 18.22
N VAL A 142 8.37 -5.19 17.15
CA VAL A 142 8.85 -5.97 16.01
C VAL A 142 9.88 -5.12 15.28
N ASP A 143 10.98 -5.73 14.82
CA ASP A 143 12.10 -5.01 14.23
C ASP A 143 11.72 -4.26 12.94
N GLY A 144 10.77 -4.79 12.19
CA GLY A 144 10.32 -4.16 10.96
C GLY A 144 9.32 -5.00 10.20
N ILE A 145 9.28 -4.77 8.91
CA ILE A 145 8.40 -5.47 7.98
C ILE A 145 9.17 -5.95 6.76
N THR A 146 8.65 -6.98 6.11
CA THR A 146 9.06 -7.35 4.75
C THR A 146 7.87 -7.13 3.84
N VAL A 147 8.08 -6.38 2.76
CA VAL A 147 7.09 -6.21 1.71
C VAL A 147 7.43 -7.18 0.59
N ILE A 148 6.52 -8.11 0.32
CA ILE A 148 6.69 -9.06 -0.77
C ILE A 148 6.01 -8.50 -2.01
N GLY A 149 6.81 -8.28 -3.04
CA GLY A 149 6.33 -7.83 -4.35
C GLY A 149 5.65 -8.94 -5.14
N VAL A 150 5.05 -8.54 -6.23
CA VAL A 150 4.32 -9.43 -7.15
C VAL A 150 5.25 -10.37 -7.91
#